data_104e3765419fce69c5fa70b0234851dd
#
_entry.id   104e3765419fce69c5fa70b0234851dd
#
_cell.length_a   1.000
_cell.length_b   1.000
_cell.length_c   1.000
_cell.angle_alpha   90.00
_cell.angle_beta   90.00
_cell.angle_gamma   90.00
#
_symmetry.space_group_name_H-M   'P 1'
#
loop_
_entity.id
_entity.type
_entity.pdbx_description
1 polymer ?
#
loop_
_entity_poly.entity_id
_entity_poly.type
_entity_poly.pdbx_seq_one_letter_code
_entity_poly.pdbx_strand_id
1 'polypeptide(L)'
;MGTLKKTAILVISFGTSYEETRKKTIEQIESDLHHAFPEYPLYRAWTSPRIRAKLQKRDGIHIMDIDEAMTQLKADGIRNVVVLSLIHI
;
A
#
# COMPACT_ATOMS: atom_id res chain seq x y z
N MET A 1 -19.37 -17.93 -2.93
CA MET A 1 -19.13 -17.10 -1.92
C MET A 1 -17.83 -16.42 -1.94
N GLY A 2 -16.72 -17.08 -2.02
CA GLY A 2 -15.44 -16.42 -2.01
C GLY A 2 -15.26 -15.35 -3.07
N THR A 3 -16.11 -15.37 -4.08
CA THR A 3 -16.02 -14.40 -5.17
C THR A 3 -16.20 -12.96 -4.70
N LEU A 4 -16.86 -12.79 -3.56
CA LEU A 4 -17.07 -11.45 -3.02
C LEU A 4 -15.78 -10.80 -2.55
N LYS A 5 -14.74 -11.61 -2.38
CA LYS A 5 -13.48 -11.10 -1.87
C LYS A 5 -12.50 -10.70 -2.97
N LYS A 6 -13.01 -10.47 -4.17
CA LYS A 6 -12.14 -10.08 -5.28
C LYS A 6 -11.88 -8.58 -5.35
N THR A 7 -12.25 -7.84 -4.32
CA THR A 7 -12.02 -6.41 -4.25
C THR A 7 -10.95 -6.13 -3.19
N ALA A 8 -10.01 -5.27 -3.53
CA ALA A 8 -8.94 -4.86 -2.61
C ALA A 8 -8.80 -3.35 -2.61
N ILE A 9 -8.15 -2.83 -1.58
CA ILE A 9 -7.84 -1.41 -1.48
C ILE A 9 -6.34 -1.25 -1.73
N LEU A 10 -5.98 -0.40 -2.67
CA LEU A 10 -4.59 -0.07 -2.95
C LEU A 10 -4.31 1.36 -2.52
N VAL A 11 -3.46 1.52 -1.52
CA VAL A 11 -3.07 2.83 -1.02
C VAL A 11 -1.77 3.22 -1.71
N ILE A 12 -1.81 4.29 -2.48
CA ILE A 12 -0.64 4.79 -3.21
C ILE A 12 -0.18 6.08 -2.55
N SER A 13 1.09 6.16 -2.20
CA SER A 13 1.66 7.38 -1.66
C SER A 13 3.05 7.61 -2.23
N PHE A 14 3.56 8.83 -2.06
CA PHE A 14 4.93 9.13 -2.45
C PHE A 14 5.91 8.36 -1.57
N GLY A 15 5.60 8.26 -0.30
CA GLY A 15 6.43 7.56 0.66
C GLY A 15 7.23 8.52 1.53
N THR A 16 7.85 7.98 2.55
CA THR A 16 8.72 8.75 3.43
C THR A 16 9.77 7.83 4.04
N SER A 17 10.99 8.34 4.20
CA SER A 17 12.04 7.61 4.86
C SER A 17 12.08 7.89 6.37
N TYR A 18 11.27 8.81 6.85
CA TYR A 18 11.19 9.14 8.26
C TYR A 18 10.20 8.22 8.96
N GLU A 19 10.70 7.41 9.87
CA GLU A 19 9.87 6.41 10.53
C GLU A 19 8.71 7.02 11.30
N GLU A 20 8.94 8.10 12.03
CA GLU A 20 7.87 8.75 12.77
C GLU A 20 6.76 9.26 11.86
N THR A 21 7.14 9.92 10.77
CA THR A 21 6.17 10.43 9.82
C THR A 21 5.36 9.31 9.22
N ARG A 22 6.03 8.21 8.86
CA ARG A 22 5.37 7.04 8.28
C ARG A 22 4.32 6.49 9.24
N LYS A 23 4.68 6.34 10.51
CA LYS A 23 3.74 5.80 11.50
C LYS A 23 2.57 6.72 11.76
N LYS A 24 2.83 8.03 11.81
CA LYS A 24 1.78 8.98 12.13
C LYS A 24 0.82 9.26 10.98
N THR A 25 1.30 9.13 9.75
CA THR A 25 0.48 9.48 8.60
C THR A 25 0.07 8.27 7.79
N ILE A 26 1.01 7.65 7.11
CA ILE A 26 0.69 6.58 6.17
C ILE A 26 0.13 5.36 6.88
N GLU A 27 0.80 4.91 7.91
CA GLU A 27 0.37 3.69 8.61
C GLU A 27 -0.90 3.92 9.39
N GLN A 28 -1.11 5.13 9.90
CA GLN A 28 -2.35 5.44 10.60
C GLN A 28 -3.54 5.39 9.65
N ILE A 29 -3.40 5.96 8.47
CA ILE A 29 -4.46 5.92 7.46
C ILE A 29 -4.74 4.48 7.04
N GLU A 30 -3.69 3.70 6.83
CA GLU A 30 -3.85 2.30 6.46
C GLU A 30 -4.56 1.51 7.56
N SER A 31 -4.21 1.78 8.81
CA SER A 31 -4.85 1.13 9.95
C SER A 31 -6.33 1.50 10.03
N ASP A 32 -6.64 2.77 9.82
CA ASP A 32 -8.03 3.23 9.85
C ASP A 32 -8.84 2.57 8.73
N LEU A 33 -8.25 2.43 7.55
CA LEU A 33 -8.91 1.77 6.43
C LEU A 33 -9.14 0.30 6.73
N HIS A 34 -8.17 -0.36 7.33
CA HIS A 34 -8.31 -1.76 7.68
C HIS A 34 -9.43 -1.97 8.70
N HIS A 35 -9.54 -1.08 9.67
CA HIS A 35 -10.62 -1.16 10.66
C HIS A 35 -11.99 -0.87 10.04
N ALA A 36 -12.05 0.06 9.10
CA ALA A 36 -13.31 0.41 8.45
C ALA A 36 -13.75 -0.65 7.45
N PHE A 37 -12.80 -1.31 6.79
CA PHE A 37 -13.10 -2.28 5.74
C PHE A 37 -12.30 -3.56 5.95
N PRO A 38 -12.56 -4.29 7.04
CA PRO A 38 -11.75 -5.48 7.37
C PRO A 38 -11.90 -6.61 6.36
N GLU A 39 -12.94 -6.57 5.53
CA GLU A 39 -13.17 -7.60 4.53
C GLU A 39 -12.32 -7.43 3.28
N TYR A 40 -11.73 -6.25 3.09
CA TYR A 40 -10.96 -5.96 1.89
C TYR A 40 -9.48 -5.99 2.22
N PRO A 41 -8.69 -6.80 1.52
CA PRO A 41 -7.24 -6.76 1.72
C PRO A 41 -6.68 -5.40 1.32
N LEU A 42 -5.68 -4.96 2.05
CA LEU A 42 -5.06 -3.67 1.85
C LEU A 42 -3.68 -3.85 1.26
N TYR A 43 -3.41 -3.17 0.15
CA TYR A 43 -2.12 -3.20 -0.50
C TYR A 43 -1.51 -1.81 -0.47
N ARG A 44 -0.21 -1.75 -0.49
CA ARG A 44 0.53 -0.50 -0.43
C ARG A 44 1.49 -0.40 -1.60
N ALA A 45 1.55 0.79 -2.21
CA ALA A 45 2.55 1.08 -3.23
C ALA A 45 3.07 2.50 -3.02
N TRP A 46 4.38 2.67 -3.14
CA TRP A 46 5.01 3.98 -3.01
C TRP A 46 5.60 4.36 -4.36
N THR A 47 5.44 5.63 -4.73
CA THR A 47 5.87 6.08 -6.06
C THR A 47 7.33 6.52 -6.11
N SER A 48 7.92 6.93 -4.98
CA SER A 48 9.29 7.42 -4.99
C SER A 48 10.30 6.27 -5.00
N PRO A 49 11.02 6.05 -6.12
CA PRO A 49 12.02 5.00 -6.16
C PRO A 49 13.19 5.28 -5.21
N ARG A 50 13.50 6.56 -5.01
CA ARG A 50 14.59 6.95 -4.11
C ARG A 50 14.29 6.56 -2.66
N ILE A 51 13.07 6.85 -2.21
CA ILE A 51 12.68 6.50 -0.85
C ILE A 51 12.59 5.00 -0.67
N ARG A 52 12.03 4.28 -1.65
CA ARG A 52 11.94 2.83 -1.59
C ARG A 52 13.33 2.20 -1.53
N ALA A 53 14.26 2.70 -2.35
CA ALA A 53 15.62 2.19 -2.33
C ALA A 53 16.32 2.46 -1.00
N LYS A 54 16.08 3.63 -0.42
CA LYS A 54 16.66 3.99 0.87
C LYS A 54 16.19 3.07 1.98
N LEU A 55 14.90 2.77 2.02
CA LEU A 55 14.37 1.87 3.03
C LEU A 55 14.86 0.44 2.86
N GLN A 56 14.98 -0.01 1.62
CA GLN A 56 15.50 -1.34 1.34
C GLN A 56 16.94 -1.47 1.83
N LYS A 57 17.74 -0.46 1.53
CA LYS A 57 19.16 -0.48 1.86
C LYS A 57 19.42 -0.27 3.35
N ARG A 58 18.69 0.64 3.97
CA ARG A 58 18.90 0.98 5.38
C ARG A 58 18.23 -0.01 6.32
N ASP A 59 16.98 -0.36 6.05
CA ASP A 59 16.15 -1.12 6.96
C ASP A 59 15.79 -2.51 6.43
N GLY A 60 16.17 -2.84 5.21
CA GLY A 60 15.80 -4.11 4.61
C GLY A 60 14.30 -4.23 4.31
N ILE A 61 13.60 -3.11 4.22
CA ILE A 61 12.17 -3.10 3.97
C ILE A 61 11.92 -2.96 2.47
N HIS A 62 11.19 -3.91 1.91
CA HIS A 62 10.80 -3.84 0.51
C HIS A 62 9.39 -3.29 0.39
N ILE A 63 9.23 -2.18 -0.31
CA ILE A 63 7.92 -1.60 -0.57
C ILE A 63 7.69 -1.59 -2.07
N MET A 64 6.55 -2.12 -2.49
CA MET A 64 6.23 -2.26 -3.90
C MET A 64 6.02 -0.91 -4.58
N ASP A 65 6.40 -0.84 -5.85
CA ASP A 65 5.94 0.27 -6.68
C ASP A 65 4.55 -0.10 -7.24
N ILE A 66 4.00 0.78 -8.07
CA ILE A 66 2.65 0.54 -8.60
C ILE A 66 2.61 -0.72 -9.46
N ASP A 67 3.62 -0.93 -10.30
CA ASP A 67 3.64 -2.10 -11.18
C ASP A 67 3.72 -3.40 -10.40
N GLU A 68 4.56 -3.42 -9.37
CA GLU A 68 4.66 -4.59 -8.51
C GLU A 68 3.35 -4.87 -7.78
N ALA A 69 2.71 -3.80 -7.29
CA ALA A 69 1.45 -3.94 -6.58
C ALA A 69 0.35 -4.47 -7.50
N MET A 70 0.29 -3.98 -8.73
CA MET A 70 -0.70 -4.45 -9.69
C MET A 70 -0.46 -5.91 -10.04
N THR A 71 0.81 -6.30 -10.20
CA THR A 71 1.16 -7.69 -10.45
C THR A 71 0.73 -8.58 -9.29
N GLN A 72 0.97 -8.12 -8.07
CA GLN A 72 0.58 -8.88 -6.88
C GLN A 72 -0.93 -9.02 -6.77
N LEU A 73 -1.66 -7.94 -7.05
CA LEU A 73 -3.13 -7.98 -7.04
C LEU A 73 -3.64 -9.01 -8.04
N LYS A 74 -3.06 -9.04 -9.22
CA LYS A 74 -3.45 -9.99 -10.25
C LYS A 74 -3.13 -11.41 -9.82
N ALA A 75 -1.96 -11.63 -9.23
CA ALA A 75 -1.57 -12.94 -8.76
C ALA A 75 -2.49 -13.45 -7.64
N ASP A 76 -3.01 -12.53 -6.85
CA ASP A 76 -3.92 -12.88 -5.75
C ASP A 76 -5.37 -13.02 -6.21
N GLY A 77 -5.64 -12.85 -7.49
CA GLY A 77 -6.98 -13.02 -8.04
C GLY A 77 -7.91 -11.85 -7.81
N ILE A 78 -7.36 -10.68 -7.52
CA ILE A 78 -8.17 -9.47 -7.29
C ILE A 78 -8.66 -8.94 -8.62
N ARG A 79 -9.95 -8.67 -8.70
CA ARG A 79 -10.58 -8.16 -9.92
C ARG A 79 -10.92 -6.69 -9.85
N ASN A 80 -11.23 -6.20 -8.65
CA ASN A 80 -11.62 -4.81 -8.45
C ASN A 80 -10.67 -4.17 -7.45
N VAL A 81 -10.20 -2.99 -7.77
CA VAL A 81 -9.26 -2.28 -6.91
C VAL A 81 -9.79 -0.89 -6.63
N VAL A 82 -9.91 -0.56 -5.35
CA VAL A 82 -10.22 0.79 -4.92
C VAL A 82 -8.88 1.48 -4.66
N VAL A 83 -8.58 2.49 -5.44
CA VAL A 83 -7.29 3.19 -5.34
C VAL A 83 -7.47 4.44 -4.49
N LEU A 84 -6.65 4.53 -3.45
CA LEU A 84 -6.61 5.73 -2.61
C LEU A 84 -5.22 6.33 -2.73
N SER A 85 -5.15 7.55 -3.23
CA SER A 85 -3.88 8.22 -3.46
C SER A 85 -3.59 9.22 -2.35
N LEU A 86 -2.43 9.08 -1.72
CA LEU A 86 -1.99 9.93 -0.61
C LEU A 86 -0.74 10.68 -1.04
N ILE A 87 -0.89 11.52 -2.06
CA ILE A 87 0.26 12.16 -2.68
C ILE A 87 0.85 13.29 -1.84
N HIS A 88 0.04 13.91 -1.02
CA HIS A 88 0.44 15.12 -0.28
C HIS A 88 0.96 14.85 1.12
N ILE A 89 1.37 13.68 1.40
CA ILE A 89 1.92 13.34 2.72
C ILE A 89 3.39 13.66 2.81
#